data_e60d001cf670805cd1473b74eef5975b
#
_entry.id   e60d001cf670805cd1473b74eef5975b
#
_cell.length_a   1.000
_cell.length_b   1.000
_cell.length_c   1.000
_cell.angle_alpha   90.00
_cell.angle_beta   90.00
_cell.angle_gamma   90.00
#
_symmetry.space_group_name_H-M   'P 1'
#
loop_
_entity.id
_entity.type
_entity.pdbx_description
1 polymer ?
#
loop_
_entity_poly.entity_id
_entity_poly.type
_entity_poly.pdbx_seq_one_letter_code
_entity_poly.pdbx_strand_id
1 'polypeptide(L)'
;MSVMSFAHIHGVAPPTDGSVVLPETVDFHTKHNPTVPIYVFIEDGASDITQVAHLEFGRACDRVAHHVRPGRRGPEREVVGVLALSDSLLYQAIVIGIMRAGLVVRITLQ
;
A
#
# COMPACT_ATOMS: atom_id res chain seq x y z
N MET A 1 -20.00 -20.74 -9.37
CA MET A 1 -18.78 -20.06 -8.92
C MET A 1 -17.94 -21.08 -8.16
N SER A 2 -16.85 -21.49 -8.75
CA SER A 2 -15.96 -22.31 -7.98
C SER A 2 -15.54 -21.51 -6.74
N VAL A 3 -15.74 -22.09 -5.59
CA VAL A 3 -15.12 -21.56 -4.39
C VAL A 3 -13.64 -21.47 -4.74
N MET A 4 -13.21 -20.29 -5.07
CA MET A 4 -11.79 -20.01 -5.13
C MET A 4 -11.22 -20.56 -3.86
N SER A 5 -10.63 -21.67 -4.01
CA SER A 5 -9.97 -22.28 -2.91
C SER A 5 -8.90 -21.29 -2.44
N PHE A 6 -9.18 -20.57 -1.37
CA PHE A 6 -8.17 -19.77 -0.69
C PHE A 6 -6.94 -20.61 -0.34
N ALA A 7 -7.11 -21.94 -0.35
CA ALA A 7 -6.00 -22.87 -0.18
C ALA A 7 -4.94 -22.76 -1.29
N HIS A 8 -5.26 -22.18 -2.43
CA HIS A 8 -4.28 -21.96 -3.51
C HIS A 8 -3.63 -20.58 -3.47
N ILE A 9 -4.08 -19.68 -2.58
CA ILE A 9 -3.44 -18.39 -2.38
C ILE A 9 -2.52 -18.55 -1.17
N HIS A 10 -1.31 -19.03 -1.43
CA HIS A 10 -0.33 -19.21 -0.39
C HIS A 10 0.46 -17.92 -0.19
N GLY A 11 0.12 -17.20 0.87
CA GLY A 11 0.90 -16.08 1.33
C GLY A 11 1.75 -16.46 2.52
N VAL A 12 2.85 -15.75 2.70
CA VAL A 12 3.68 -15.82 3.90
C VAL A 12 3.27 -14.68 4.81
N ALA A 13 3.03 -14.97 6.08
CA ALA A 13 2.63 -13.94 7.03
C ALA A 13 3.84 -13.16 7.56
N PRO A 14 3.75 -11.84 7.68
CA PRO A 14 4.78 -11.05 8.34
C PRO A 14 4.73 -11.26 9.85
N PRO A 15 5.79 -10.86 10.59
CA PRO A 15 5.73 -10.87 12.05
C PRO A 15 4.55 -10.04 12.58
N THR A 16 3.88 -10.56 13.60
CA THR A 16 2.72 -9.93 14.22
C THR A 16 2.99 -9.48 15.66
N ASP A 17 4.24 -9.50 16.07
CA ASP A 17 4.69 -9.18 17.42
C ASP A 17 5.01 -7.69 17.65
N GLY A 18 4.71 -6.85 16.66
CA GLY A 18 5.00 -5.42 16.74
C GLY A 18 6.42 -5.05 16.32
N SER A 19 7.22 -6.01 15.84
CA SER A 19 8.60 -5.76 15.43
C SER A 19 8.72 -5.01 14.10
N VAL A 20 7.67 -4.95 13.31
CA VAL A 20 7.65 -4.25 12.03
C VAL A 20 6.61 -3.14 12.02
N VAL A 21 6.93 -2.04 11.38
CA VAL A 21 6.00 -0.93 11.15
C VAL A 21 5.31 -1.09 9.80
N LEU A 22 4.25 -0.32 9.56
CA LEU A 22 3.40 -0.48 8.38
C LEU A 22 4.16 -0.44 7.04
N PRO A 23 5.08 0.50 6.78
CA PRO A 23 5.86 0.46 5.53
C PRO A 23 6.70 -0.80 5.38
N GLU A 24 7.24 -1.32 6.47
CA GLU A 24 8.01 -2.57 6.47
C GLU A 24 7.12 -3.78 6.17
N THR A 25 5.87 -3.75 6.64
CA THR A 25 4.88 -4.78 6.31
C THR A 25 4.58 -4.78 4.82
N VAL A 26 4.45 -3.61 4.21
CA VAL A 26 4.27 -3.49 2.76
C VAL A 26 5.47 -4.05 2.02
N ASP A 27 6.69 -3.75 2.48
CA ASP A 27 7.92 -4.29 1.89
C ASP A 27 7.99 -5.81 2.01
N PHE A 28 7.60 -6.33 3.16
CA PHE A 28 7.55 -7.77 3.39
C PHE A 28 6.66 -8.46 2.34
N HIS A 29 5.44 -7.96 2.15
CA HIS A 29 4.52 -8.53 1.17
C HIS A 29 4.99 -8.36 -0.27
N THR A 30 5.61 -7.23 -0.59
CA THR A 30 6.18 -7.00 -1.92
C THR A 30 7.25 -8.03 -2.25
N LYS A 31 8.06 -8.39 -1.25
CA LYS A 31 9.16 -9.34 -1.42
C LYS A 31 8.68 -10.80 -1.38
N HIS A 32 7.84 -11.15 -0.42
CA HIS A 32 7.48 -12.55 -0.15
C HIS A 32 6.17 -12.98 -0.80
N ASN A 33 5.26 -12.04 -1.07
CA ASN A 33 3.93 -12.33 -1.61
C ASN A 33 3.61 -11.43 -2.82
N PRO A 34 4.52 -11.29 -3.81
CA PRO A 34 4.37 -10.27 -4.85
C PRO A 34 3.13 -10.46 -5.72
N THR A 35 2.69 -11.69 -5.93
CA THR A 35 1.55 -12.01 -6.80
C THR A 35 0.24 -12.18 -6.04
N VAL A 36 0.28 -12.18 -4.72
CA VAL A 36 -0.93 -12.30 -3.89
C VAL A 36 -1.70 -10.98 -3.95
N PRO A 37 -3.02 -11.01 -4.21
CA PRO A 37 -3.81 -9.79 -4.24
C PRO A 37 -3.91 -9.14 -2.87
N ILE A 38 -3.75 -7.82 -2.83
CA ILE A 38 -4.06 -7.02 -1.65
C ILE A 38 -5.45 -6.41 -1.77
N TYR A 39 -5.88 -6.10 -3.00
CA TYR A 39 -7.21 -5.58 -3.30
C TYR A 39 -7.86 -6.42 -4.38
N VAL A 40 -9.13 -6.72 -4.15
CA VAL A 40 -10.00 -7.41 -5.12
C VAL A 40 -11.31 -6.64 -5.17
N PHE A 41 -11.68 -6.15 -6.34
CA PHE A 41 -12.89 -5.35 -6.49
C PHE A 41 -13.44 -5.45 -7.90
N ILE A 42 -14.68 -4.99 -8.07
CA ILE A 42 -15.34 -4.88 -9.36
C ILE A 42 -15.52 -3.40 -9.64
N GLU A 43 -14.97 -2.92 -10.76
CA GLU A 43 -15.15 -1.55 -11.18
C GLU A 43 -16.57 -1.31 -11.66
N ASP A 44 -17.07 -0.09 -11.51
CA ASP A 44 -18.42 0.27 -11.97
C ASP A 44 -18.56 0.01 -13.46
N GLY A 45 -19.60 -0.74 -13.83
CA GLY A 45 -19.89 -1.09 -15.22
C GLY A 45 -19.04 -2.21 -15.79
N ALA A 46 -18.12 -2.78 -15.02
CA ALA A 46 -17.32 -3.92 -15.44
C ALA A 46 -17.96 -5.24 -15.04
N SER A 47 -17.74 -6.29 -15.83
CA SER A 47 -18.20 -7.65 -15.52
C SER A 47 -17.12 -8.49 -14.84
N ASP A 48 -15.87 -8.04 -14.89
CA ASP A 48 -14.72 -8.79 -14.40
C ASP A 48 -14.19 -8.23 -13.09
N ILE A 49 -13.57 -9.10 -12.30
CA ILE A 49 -12.92 -8.74 -11.06
C ILE A 49 -11.57 -8.13 -11.38
N THR A 50 -11.28 -6.99 -10.77
CA THR A 50 -9.96 -6.36 -10.80
C THR A 50 -9.19 -6.74 -9.54
N GLN A 51 -7.94 -7.13 -9.72
CA GLN A 51 -7.05 -7.49 -8.62
C GLN A 51 -5.81 -6.61 -8.67
N VAL A 52 -5.39 -6.14 -7.51
CA VAL A 52 -4.12 -5.44 -7.35
C VAL A 52 -3.23 -6.28 -6.46
N ALA A 53 -2.10 -6.73 -7.00
CA ALA A 53 -1.15 -7.54 -6.27
C ALA A 53 -0.29 -6.70 -5.31
N HIS A 54 0.27 -7.36 -4.30
CA HIS A 54 1.18 -6.69 -3.35
C HIS A 54 2.36 -6.00 -4.05
N LEU A 55 2.89 -6.60 -5.11
CA LEU A 55 3.98 -5.98 -5.88
C LEU A 55 3.55 -4.65 -6.51
N GLU A 56 2.36 -4.62 -7.09
CA GLU A 56 1.83 -3.39 -7.70
C GLU A 56 1.58 -2.32 -6.66
N PHE A 57 1.00 -2.70 -5.53
CA PHE A 57 0.75 -1.77 -4.43
C PHE A 57 2.06 -1.23 -3.84
N GLY A 58 3.04 -2.10 -3.60
CA GLY A 58 4.36 -1.70 -3.12
C GLY A 58 5.05 -0.71 -4.05
N ARG A 59 4.95 -0.94 -5.36
CA ARG A 59 5.49 -0.02 -6.36
C ARG A 59 4.78 1.33 -6.36
N ALA A 60 3.47 1.32 -6.15
CA ALA A 60 2.70 2.57 -6.02
C ALA A 60 3.14 3.37 -4.79
N CYS A 61 3.35 2.70 -3.66
CA CYS A 61 3.86 3.35 -2.45
C CYS A 61 5.26 3.94 -2.69
N ASP A 62 6.14 3.22 -3.40
CA ASP A 62 7.47 3.72 -3.74
C ASP A 62 7.41 4.98 -4.61
N ARG A 63 6.54 4.99 -5.62
CA ARG A 63 6.38 6.16 -6.47
C ARG A 63 5.92 7.37 -5.68
N VAL A 64 4.98 7.19 -4.76
CA VAL A 64 4.52 8.27 -3.87
C VAL A 64 5.69 8.75 -3.02
N ALA A 65 6.46 7.85 -2.43
CA ALA A 65 7.60 8.21 -1.59
C ALA A 65 8.62 9.06 -2.36
N HIS A 66 8.96 8.65 -3.58
CA HIS A 66 9.88 9.41 -4.44
C HIS A 66 9.29 10.75 -4.88
N HIS A 67 7.99 10.82 -5.06
CA HIS A 67 7.32 12.05 -5.48
C HIS A 67 7.28 13.09 -4.36
N VAL A 68 6.99 12.66 -3.13
CA VAL A 68 6.86 13.58 -1.97
C VAL A 68 8.23 13.97 -1.39
N ARG A 69 9.24 13.13 -1.58
CA ARG A 69 10.60 13.37 -1.07
C ARG A 69 11.63 12.86 -2.06
N PRO A 70 11.83 13.60 -3.18
CA PRO A 70 12.77 13.17 -4.21
C PRO A 70 14.19 13.01 -3.66
N GLY A 71 14.80 11.85 -3.93
CA GLY A 71 16.15 11.55 -3.45
C GLY A 71 16.27 11.48 -1.94
N ARG A 72 15.17 11.38 -1.23
CA ARG A 72 15.10 11.37 0.24
C ARG A 72 15.79 12.60 0.87
N ARG A 73 15.72 13.73 0.20
CA ARG A 73 16.30 14.99 0.64
C ARG A 73 15.41 15.69 1.67
N GLY A 74 16.00 16.59 2.43
CA GLY A 74 15.28 17.36 3.44
C GLY A 74 15.21 16.65 4.79
N PRO A 75 14.60 17.29 5.78
CA PRO A 75 14.58 16.79 7.14
C PRO A 75 13.72 15.52 7.27
N GLU A 76 14.18 14.61 8.13
CA GLU A 76 13.38 13.45 8.54
C GLU A 76 12.18 13.90 9.37
N ARG A 77 11.11 13.12 9.32
CA ARG A 77 9.89 13.31 10.11
C ARG A 77 9.19 14.64 9.90
N GLU A 78 9.42 15.28 8.77
CA GLU A 78 8.64 16.45 8.41
C GLU A 78 7.15 16.05 8.28
N VAL A 79 6.27 16.89 8.80
CA VAL A 79 4.83 16.61 8.79
C VAL A 79 4.26 16.99 7.43
N VAL A 80 3.58 16.04 6.80
CA VAL A 80 2.90 16.23 5.52
C VAL A 80 1.40 16.06 5.74
N GLY A 81 0.64 17.08 5.39
CA GLY A 81 -0.82 17.01 5.42
C GLY A 81 -1.35 16.31 4.18
N VAL A 82 -2.32 15.42 4.38
CA VAL A 82 -3.05 14.79 3.27
C VAL A 82 -4.45 15.35 3.24
N LEU A 83 -4.79 16.01 2.15
CA LEU A 83 -6.08 16.61 1.89
C LEU A 83 -6.55 16.10 0.53
N ALA A 84 -7.14 14.91 0.51
CA ALA A 84 -7.50 14.26 -0.73
C ALA A 84 -8.85 13.57 -0.63
N LEU A 85 -9.64 13.72 -1.69
CA LEU A 85 -10.80 12.90 -1.95
C LEU A 85 -10.39 11.91 -3.03
N SER A 86 -10.01 10.72 -2.62
CA SER A 86 -9.57 9.66 -3.52
C SER A 86 -10.17 8.33 -3.09
N ASP A 87 -10.12 7.34 -3.97
CA ASP A 87 -10.54 6.01 -3.59
C ASP A 87 -9.59 5.42 -2.54
N SER A 88 -10.04 4.33 -1.89
CA SER A 88 -9.31 3.72 -0.78
C SER A 88 -7.92 3.23 -1.18
N LEU A 89 -7.77 2.69 -2.39
CA LEU A 89 -6.50 2.17 -2.87
C LEU A 89 -5.46 3.28 -3.02
N LEU A 90 -5.83 4.36 -3.72
CA LEU A 90 -4.94 5.49 -3.94
C LEU A 90 -4.62 6.20 -2.62
N TYR A 91 -5.63 6.38 -1.77
CA TYR A 91 -5.45 7.00 -0.46
C TYR A 91 -4.45 6.23 0.40
N GLN A 92 -4.57 4.91 0.46
CA GLN A 92 -3.65 4.08 1.23
C GLN A 92 -2.25 4.11 0.65
N ALA A 93 -2.10 4.09 -0.68
CA ALA A 93 -0.80 4.21 -1.31
C ALA A 93 -0.13 5.55 -0.99
N ILE A 94 -0.90 6.63 -0.95
CA ILE A 94 -0.39 7.96 -0.59
C ILE A 94 0.09 7.98 0.87
N VAL A 95 -0.75 7.53 1.79
CA VAL A 95 -0.42 7.52 3.22
C VAL A 95 0.82 6.67 3.51
N ILE A 96 0.86 5.47 2.99
CA ILE A 96 1.98 4.55 3.20
C ILE A 96 3.24 5.07 2.50
N GLY A 97 3.11 5.64 1.31
CA GLY A 97 4.24 6.23 0.59
C GLY A 97 4.88 7.39 1.34
N ILE A 98 4.08 8.25 1.96
CA ILE A 98 4.58 9.34 2.80
C ILE A 98 5.33 8.78 4.01
N MET A 99 4.78 7.79 4.68
CA MET A 99 5.45 7.13 5.81
C MET A 99 6.76 6.46 5.37
N ARG A 100 6.75 5.80 4.20
CA ARG A 100 7.94 5.17 3.65
C ARG A 100 9.04 6.17 3.32
N ALA A 101 8.68 7.40 2.96
CA ALA A 101 9.63 8.47 2.73
C ALA A 101 10.28 9.00 4.02
N GLY A 102 9.90 8.50 5.18
CA GLY A 102 10.41 8.96 6.48
C GLY A 102 9.73 10.22 6.97
N LEU A 103 8.54 10.51 6.47
CA LEU A 103 7.76 11.69 6.82
C LEU A 103 6.60 11.31 7.76
N VAL A 104 6.05 12.29 8.44
CA VAL A 104 4.89 12.09 9.33
C VAL A 104 3.62 12.52 8.60
N VAL A 105 2.65 11.62 8.55
CA VAL A 105 1.37 11.88 7.89
C VAL A 105 0.41 12.53 8.85
N ARG A 106 -0.16 13.63 8.44
CA ARG A 106 -1.30 14.24 9.13
C ARG A 106 -2.52 14.16 8.23
N ILE A 107 -3.53 13.46 8.67
CA ILE A 107 -4.78 13.31 7.94
C ILE A 107 -5.74 14.39 8.39
N THR A 108 -6.27 15.14 7.42
CA THR A 108 -7.30 16.13 7.68
C THR A 108 -8.62 15.59 7.13
N LEU A 109 -9.59 15.45 8.00
CA LEU A 109 -10.94 15.08 7.61
C LEU A 109 -11.66 16.32 7.10
N GLN A 110 -12.33 16.14 5.97
CA GLN A 110 -13.20 17.18 5.41
C GLN A 110 -14.65 16.88 5.72
#